data_7815e7ac803bd0a676365edd71d16bab
#
_entry.id   7815e7ac803bd0a676365edd71d16bab
#
_cell.length_a   1.000
_cell.length_b   1.000
_cell.length_c   1.000
_cell.angle_alpha   90.00
_cell.angle_beta   90.00
_cell.angle_gamma   90.00
#
_symmetry.space_group_name_H-M   'P 1'
#
loop_
_entity.id
_entity.type
_entity.pdbx_description
1 polymer ?
#
loop_
_entity_poly.entity_id
_entity_poly.type
_entity_poly.pdbx_seq_one_letter_code
_entity_poly.pdbx_strand_id
1 'polypeptide(L)'
;MSGSRPPARRIFKVETEYSITCAPTTDGPPPMDADHAARELFDPVVQRWRSSNVFTRGGARLYLDVGAHPEYATAECDRLEDLLEQDRAGSDMLADLALQADEALAELGTDLRLHLFRNNLDSQGNS
;
A
#
# COMPACT_ATOMS: atom_id res chain seq x y z
N MET A 1 -34.70 -26.97 -19.47
CA MET A 1 -34.54 -26.86 -18.20
C MET A 1 -33.94 -25.53 -17.84
N SER A 2 -34.67 -24.87 -17.27
CA SER A 2 -34.31 -23.53 -17.09
C SER A 2 -33.22 -23.33 -16.06
N GLY A 3 -33.05 -24.22 -15.19
CA GLY A 3 -32.11 -24.02 -14.14
C GLY A 3 -30.65 -24.23 -14.51
N SER A 4 -30.39 -24.55 -15.75
CA SER A 4 -29.04 -24.93 -16.13
C SER A 4 -28.12 -23.78 -16.47
N ARG A 5 -28.57 -22.58 -16.27
CA ARG A 5 -27.67 -21.45 -16.45
C ARG A 5 -26.55 -21.55 -15.42
N PRO A 6 -25.30 -21.53 -15.84
CA PRO A 6 -24.22 -21.55 -14.88
C PRO A 6 -24.26 -20.30 -14.00
N PRO A 7 -23.82 -20.37 -12.75
CA PRO A 7 -23.76 -19.19 -11.89
C PRO A 7 -22.91 -18.12 -12.56
N ALA A 8 -23.29 -16.88 -12.38
CA ALA A 8 -22.53 -15.78 -12.88
C ALA A 8 -21.14 -15.82 -12.26
N ARG A 9 -20.14 -15.61 -13.10
CA ARG A 9 -18.75 -15.54 -12.63
C ARG A 9 -18.61 -14.31 -11.75
N ARG A 10 -18.13 -14.51 -10.55
CA ARG A 10 -17.87 -13.41 -9.63
C ARG A 10 -16.46 -12.91 -9.81
N ILE A 11 -16.30 -11.59 -9.79
CA ILE A 11 -15.02 -10.94 -9.90
C ILE A 11 -14.79 -10.20 -8.60
N PHE A 12 -13.64 -10.43 -8.00
CA PHE A 12 -13.24 -9.83 -6.74
C PHE A 12 -12.08 -8.88 -6.97
N LYS A 13 -12.12 -7.76 -6.28
CA LYS A 13 -11.08 -6.76 -6.33
C LYS A 13 -11.05 -6.06 -4.99
N VAL A 14 -9.85 -5.77 -4.49
CA VAL A 14 -9.69 -5.04 -3.24
C VAL A 14 -8.73 -3.88 -3.48
N GLU A 15 -9.12 -2.71 -3.00
CA GLU A 15 -8.25 -1.55 -2.92
C GLU A 15 -8.02 -1.27 -1.44
N THR A 16 -6.76 -1.18 -1.06
CA THR A 16 -6.40 -0.89 0.32
C THR A 16 -5.61 0.39 0.37
N GLU A 17 -6.10 1.32 1.17
CA GLU A 17 -5.45 2.59 1.42
C GLU A 17 -4.71 2.50 2.75
N TYR A 18 -3.53 3.08 2.82
CA TYR A 18 -2.73 3.12 4.03
C TYR A 18 -2.51 4.55 4.45
N SER A 19 -2.50 4.76 5.76
CA SER A 19 -1.99 5.99 6.34
C SER A 19 -0.55 5.76 6.73
N ILE A 20 0.26 6.80 6.64
CA ILE A 20 1.67 6.71 6.97
C ILE A 20 2.04 7.81 7.95
N THR A 21 2.84 7.45 8.94
CA THR A 21 3.42 8.42 9.86
C THR A 21 4.91 8.17 9.96
N CYS A 22 5.65 9.20 10.27
CA CYS A 22 7.06 9.09 10.59
C CYS A 22 7.23 9.53 12.04
N ALA A 23 7.81 8.66 12.85
CA ALA A 23 8.02 8.94 14.25
C ALA A 23 9.49 8.78 14.60
N PRO A 24 10.02 9.62 15.51
CA PRO A 24 11.35 9.38 16.04
C PRO A 24 11.34 8.14 16.92
N THR A 25 12.48 7.49 17.07
CA THR A 25 12.59 6.36 17.99
C THR A 25 12.62 6.83 19.44
N THR A 26 12.79 8.12 19.65
CA THR A 26 12.71 8.76 20.95
C THR A 26 11.49 9.68 20.98
N ASP A 27 11.05 10.07 22.18
CA ASP A 27 9.90 10.97 22.33
C ASP A 27 10.15 12.31 21.64
N GLY A 28 9.12 12.84 21.04
CA GLY A 28 9.17 14.12 20.36
C GLY A 28 8.12 14.25 19.27
N PRO A 29 7.95 15.43 18.70
CA PRO A 29 7.02 15.61 17.59
C PRO A 29 7.51 14.89 16.34
N PRO A 30 6.60 14.50 15.44
CA PRO A 30 7.00 13.88 14.17
C PRO A 30 7.91 14.82 13.40
N PRO A 31 9.08 14.33 12.93
CA PRO A 31 10.07 15.17 12.23
C PRO A 31 9.70 15.46 10.78
N MET A 32 8.76 14.75 10.23
CA MET A 32 8.25 15.00 8.89
C MET A 32 6.76 14.68 8.85
N ASP A 33 6.05 15.36 7.98
CA ASP A 33 4.62 15.13 7.82
C ASP A 33 4.34 13.88 6.98
N ALA A 34 3.07 13.51 6.89
CA ALA A 34 2.66 12.32 6.16
C ALA A 34 3.02 12.38 4.67
N ASP A 35 2.92 13.56 4.07
CA ASP A 35 3.26 13.75 2.67
C ASP A 35 4.73 13.46 2.40
N HIS A 36 5.61 13.99 3.24
CA HIS A 36 7.04 13.74 3.12
C HIS A 36 7.37 12.27 3.39
N ALA A 37 6.75 11.69 4.42
CA ALA A 37 6.95 10.27 4.73
C ALA A 37 6.52 9.37 3.59
N ALA A 38 5.41 9.69 2.94
CA ALA A 38 4.93 8.92 1.78
C ALA A 38 5.90 9.00 0.61
N ARG A 39 6.48 10.17 0.37
CA ARG A 39 7.49 10.32 -0.68
C ARG A 39 8.75 9.52 -0.37
N GLU A 40 9.18 9.51 0.88
CA GLU A 40 10.32 8.68 1.28
C GLU A 40 10.02 7.19 1.08
N LEU A 41 8.81 6.77 1.42
CA LEU A 41 8.38 5.38 1.23
C LEU A 41 8.47 4.98 -0.25
N PHE A 42 8.02 5.86 -1.14
CA PHE A 42 7.94 5.57 -2.57
C PHE A 42 9.22 5.90 -3.33
N ASP A 43 10.23 6.45 -2.68
CA ASP A 43 11.47 6.82 -3.35
C ASP A 43 12.08 5.69 -4.18
N PRO A 44 12.21 4.44 -3.67
CA PRO A 44 12.74 3.36 -4.50
C PRO A 44 11.88 3.06 -5.73
N VAL A 45 10.57 3.21 -5.60
CA VAL A 45 9.64 2.98 -6.72
C VAL A 45 9.84 4.05 -7.80
N VAL A 46 9.89 5.31 -7.37
CA VAL A 46 10.07 6.43 -8.29
C VAL A 46 11.44 6.36 -8.97
N GLN A 47 12.50 6.01 -8.24
CA GLN A 47 13.84 5.87 -8.79
C GLN A 47 13.89 4.80 -9.87
N ARG A 48 13.25 3.68 -9.63
CA ARG A 48 13.29 2.56 -10.56
C ARG A 48 12.34 2.73 -11.75
N TRP A 49 11.12 3.18 -11.50
CA TRP A 49 10.04 3.18 -12.49
C TRP A 49 9.69 4.56 -13.04
N ARG A 50 10.27 5.60 -12.47
CA ARG A 50 10.01 7.00 -12.85
C ARG A 50 8.54 7.38 -12.68
N SER A 51 7.86 6.73 -11.75
CA SER A 51 6.44 6.95 -11.50
C SER A 51 6.09 6.51 -10.09
N SER A 52 5.11 7.17 -9.50
CA SER A 52 4.51 6.76 -8.23
C SER A 52 3.26 5.91 -8.45
N ASN A 53 3.10 5.35 -9.63
CA ASN A 53 1.94 4.56 -10.01
C ASN A 53 2.43 3.42 -10.89
N VAL A 54 2.51 2.23 -10.33
CA VAL A 54 3.17 1.10 -10.97
C VAL A 54 2.25 -0.11 -10.97
N PHE A 55 2.17 -0.80 -12.09
CA PHE A 55 1.49 -2.09 -12.15
C PHE A 55 2.48 -3.21 -11.90
N THR A 56 2.06 -4.18 -11.10
CA THR A 56 2.87 -5.36 -10.84
C THR A 56 2.68 -6.36 -11.99
N ARG A 57 3.53 -7.38 -11.99
CA ARG A 57 3.45 -8.44 -12.99
C ARG A 57 2.10 -9.16 -12.98
N GLY A 58 1.48 -9.28 -11.82
CA GLY A 58 0.17 -9.93 -11.69
C GLY A 58 -1.02 -9.03 -11.97
N GLY A 59 -0.79 -7.78 -12.39
CA GLY A 59 -1.86 -6.85 -12.72
C GLY A 59 -2.36 -6.02 -11.54
N ALA A 60 -1.76 -6.17 -10.37
CA ALA A 60 -2.05 -5.30 -9.23
C ALA A 60 -1.38 -3.94 -9.44
N ARG A 61 -1.84 -2.96 -8.72
CA ARG A 61 -1.36 -1.60 -8.85
C ARG A 61 -0.93 -1.06 -7.50
N LEU A 62 0.30 -0.54 -7.46
CA LEU A 62 0.83 0.15 -6.29
C LEU A 62 0.94 1.63 -6.67
N TYR A 63 0.37 2.51 -5.87
CA TYR A 63 0.39 3.93 -6.21
C TYR A 63 0.28 4.81 -4.98
N LEU A 64 0.71 6.05 -5.16
CA LEU A 64 0.60 7.08 -4.15
C LEU A 64 -0.50 8.04 -4.59
N ASP A 65 -1.54 8.12 -3.79
CA ASP A 65 -2.68 8.97 -3.99
C ASP A 65 -2.31 10.45 -3.74
N VAL A 66 -3.12 11.34 -4.29
CA VAL A 66 -2.97 12.79 -4.13
C VAL A 66 -2.98 13.23 -2.67
N GLY A 67 -3.66 12.49 -1.82
CA GLY A 67 -3.69 12.77 -0.38
C GLY A 67 -2.50 12.21 0.39
N ALA A 68 -1.45 11.79 -0.30
CA ALA A 68 -0.27 11.18 0.29
C ALA A 68 -0.57 9.86 1.01
N HIS A 69 -1.54 9.12 0.48
CA HIS A 69 -1.89 7.80 0.99
C HIS A 69 -1.35 6.73 0.06
N PRO A 70 -0.45 5.88 0.54
CA PRO A 70 -0.06 4.71 -0.24
C PRO A 70 -1.27 3.81 -0.46
N GLU A 71 -1.45 3.35 -1.68
CA GLU A 71 -2.56 2.47 -2.01
C GLU A 71 -2.09 1.27 -2.81
N TYR A 72 -2.74 0.16 -2.59
CA TYR A 72 -2.51 -1.06 -3.34
C TYR A 72 -3.86 -1.60 -3.80
N ALA A 73 -4.00 -1.77 -5.10
CA ALA A 73 -5.20 -2.34 -5.69
C ALA A 73 -4.84 -3.69 -6.29
N THR A 74 -5.58 -4.72 -5.92
CA THR A 74 -5.36 -6.04 -6.51
C THR A 74 -5.83 -6.04 -7.96
N ALA A 75 -5.36 -6.99 -8.74
CA ALA A 75 -5.99 -7.30 -10.01
C ALA A 75 -7.38 -7.88 -9.75
N GLU A 76 -8.20 -7.89 -10.78
CA GLU A 76 -9.48 -8.57 -10.71
C GLU A 76 -9.25 -10.08 -10.64
N CYS A 77 -9.84 -10.71 -9.65
CA CYS A 77 -9.69 -12.14 -9.40
C CYS A 77 -11.06 -12.80 -9.42
N ASP A 78 -11.16 -13.99 -9.99
CA ASP A 78 -12.40 -14.77 -9.96
C ASP A 78 -12.40 -15.82 -8.85
N ARG A 79 -11.30 -15.92 -8.12
CA ARG A 79 -11.16 -16.82 -6.98
C ARG A 79 -10.74 -16.05 -5.74
N LEU A 80 -11.38 -16.36 -4.64
CA LEU A 80 -11.09 -15.70 -3.38
C LEU A 80 -9.66 -15.95 -2.91
N GLU A 81 -9.15 -17.16 -3.15
CA GLU A 81 -7.78 -17.51 -2.78
C GLU A 81 -6.75 -16.61 -3.49
N ASP A 82 -6.99 -16.34 -4.75
CA ASP A 82 -6.09 -15.48 -5.54
C ASP A 82 -6.15 -14.05 -5.03
N LEU A 83 -7.33 -13.59 -4.65
CA LEU A 83 -7.49 -12.25 -4.07
C LEU A 83 -6.71 -12.12 -2.76
N LEU A 84 -6.81 -13.10 -1.88
CA LEU A 84 -6.12 -13.08 -0.60
C LEU A 84 -4.60 -13.11 -0.79
N GLU A 85 -4.12 -13.88 -1.77
CA GLU A 85 -2.70 -13.91 -2.10
C GLU A 85 -2.22 -12.53 -2.57
N GLN A 86 -2.99 -11.89 -3.44
CA GLN A 86 -2.60 -10.56 -3.94
C GLN A 86 -2.65 -9.50 -2.85
N ASP A 87 -3.64 -9.56 -1.98
CA ASP A 87 -3.72 -8.62 -0.86
C ASP A 87 -2.52 -8.77 0.07
N ARG A 88 -2.13 -10.01 0.36
CA ARG A 88 -0.94 -10.28 1.17
C ARG A 88 0.32 -9.79 0.48
N ALA A 89 0.45 -10.02 -0.81
CA ALA A 89 1.61 -9.56 -1.58
C ALA A 89 1.74 -8.04 -1.52
N GLY A 90 0.63 -7.33 -1.57
CA GLY A 90 0.63 -5.87 -1.44
C GLY A 90 1.10 -5.40 -0.07
N SER A 91 0.61 -6.04 0.99
CA SER A 91 1.05 -5.73 2.35
C SER A 91 2.54 -5.98 2.52
N ASP A 92 3.04 -7.10 1.99
CA ASP A 92 4.46 -7.45 2.08
C ASP A 92 5.32 -6.45 1.30
N MET A 93 4.86 -6.03 0.14
CA MET A 93 5.56 -5.06 -0.69
C MET A 93 5.70 -3.71 0.03
N LEU A 94 4.62 -3.24 0.64
CA LEU A 94 4.65 -1.97 1.38
C LEU A 94 5.50 -2.08 2.65
N ALA A 95 5.46 -3.22 3.33
CA ALA A 95 6.31 -3.45 4.48
C ALA A 95 7.79 -3.43 4.10
N ASP A 96 8.13 -4.01 2.95
CA ASP A 96 9.50 -3.99 2.44
C ASP A 96 9.94 -2.58 2.09
N LEU A 97 9.08 -1.80 1.46
CA LEU A 97 9.39 -0.39 1.16
C LEU A 97 9.60 0.42 2.44
N ALA A 98 8.83 0.15 3.48
CA ALA A 98 9.01 0.83 4.76
C ALA A 98 10.36 0.50 5.39
N LEU A 99 10.77 -0.76 5.31
CA LEU A 99 12.09 -1.16 5.80
C LEU A 99 13.21 -0.49 5.02
N GLN A 100 13.09 -0.41 3.70
CA GLN A 100 14.08 0.27 2.87
C GLN A 100 14.16 1.77 3.21
N ALA A 101 13.02 2.40 3.47
CA ALA A 101 13.00 3.81 3.86
C ALA A 101 13.66 4.01 5.22
N ASP A 102 13.38 3.13 6.18
CA ASP A 102 14.00 3.20 7.51
C ASP A 102 15.52 3.06 7.41
N GLU A 103 16.00 2.14 6.58
CA GLU A 103 17.43 1.96 6.36
C GLU A 103 18.07 3.18 5.73
N ALA A 104 17.42 3.77 4.73
CA ALA A 104 17.92 4.97 4.07
C ALA A 104 18.00 6.15 5.04
N LEU A 105 16.99 6.31 5.88
CA LEU A 105 16.98 7.36 6.89
C LEU A 105 18.06 7.14 7.95
N ALA A 106 18.29 5.89 8.33
CA ALA A 106 19.35 5.56 9.28
C ALA A 106 20.73 5.89 8.72
N GLU A 107 20.96 5.66 7.43
CA GLU A 107 22.21 6.01 6.76
C GLU A 107 22.46 7.52 6.76
N LEU A 108 21.39 8.32 6.77
CA LEU A 108 21.50 9.77 6.88
C LEU A 108 21.72 10.24 8.31
N GLY A 109 21.83 9.32 9.26
CA GLY A 109 22.04 9.64 10.66
C GLY A 109 20.77 10.03 11.41
N THR A 110 19.62 9.76 10.82
CA THR A 110 18.34 10.05 11.48
C THR A 110 17.82 8.82 12.19
N ASP A 111 17.18 9.04 13.32
CA ASP A 111 16.63 7.95 14.13
C ASP A 111 15.11 7.95 13.96
N LEU A 112 14.68 7.69 12.74
CA LEU A 112 13.29 7.79 12.33
C LEU A 112 12.77 6.45 11.83
N ARG A 113 11.49 6.23 12.02
CA ARG A 113 10.81 5.04 11.51
C ARG A 113 9.49 5.42 10.87
N LEU A 114 9.20 4.79 9.74
CA LEU A 114 7.93 4.94 9.07
C LEU A 114 6.97 3.85 9.56
N HIS A 115 5.74 4.26 9.86
CA HIS A 115 4.68 3.36 10.27
C HIS A 115 3.53 3.44 9.29
N LEU A 116 3.10 2.28 8.82
CA LEU A 116 1.97 2.17 7.92
C LEU A 116 0.77 1.62 8.67
N PHE A 117 -0.37 2.24 8.46
CA PHE A 117 -1.63 1.80 9.04
C PHE A 117 -2.63 1.56 7.94
N ARG A 118 -3.21 0.38 7.94
CA ARG A 118 -4.26 0.04 6.99
C ARG A 118 -5.53 0.83 7.37
N ASN A 119 -6.09 1.55 6.42
CA ASN A 119 -7.34 2.27 6.64
C ASN A 119 -8.51 1.34 6.38
N ASN A 120 -9.18 0.93 7.46
CA ASN A 120 -10.33 0.03 7.36
C ASN A 120 -11.63 0.81 7.47
N LEU A 121 -11.75 1.84 6.63
CA LEU A 121 -12.95 2.64 6.62
C LEU A 121 -14.01 1.97 5.74
N ASP A 122 -15.23 1.91 6.24
CA ASP A 122 -16.33 1.43 5.45
C ASP A 122 -16.86 2.56 4.54
N SER A 123 -17.94 2.30 3.82
CA SER A 123 -18.51 3.27 2.90
C SER A 123 -19.02 4.54 3.58
N GLN A 124 -19.24 4.50 4.89
CA GLN A 124 -19.67 5.67 5.66
C GLN A 124 -18.48 6.33 6.36
N GLY A 125 -17.27 5.86 6.17
CA GLY A 125 -16.10 6.40 6.80
C GLY A 125 -15.83 5.85 8.19
N ASN A 126 -16.49 4.80 8.59
CA ASN A 126 -16.27 4.16 9.89
C ASN A 126 -15.19 3.08 9.75
N SER A 127 -14.45 2.94 10.80
CA SER A 127 -13.41 1.92 10.84
C SER A 127 -13.94 0.62 11.38
#